data_ba449f4bada6df9a711a7c2eb5755e66
#
_entry.id   ba449f4bada6df9a711a7c2eb5755e66
#
_cell.length_a   1.000
_cell.length_b   1.000
_cell.length_c   1.000
_cell.angle_alpha   90.00
_cell.angle_beta   90.00
_cell.angle_gamma   90.00
#
_symmetry.space_group_name_H-M   'P 1'
#
loop_
_entity.id
_entity.type
_entity.pdbx_description
1 polymer ?
#
loop_
_entity_poly.entity_id
_entity_poly.type
_entity_poly.pdbx_seq_one_letter_code
_entity_poly.pdbx_strand_id
1 'polypeptide(L)'
;HYHNEKSLYKAYEDAFFIGTALNHAQILSVENVTLADTIRADRRGYYIVNTIIPDKEGLQLALEHFNAFTPENVMKWEEIHPKPGVYNFTTADQFVELANEHNKFIVAHTLIWHHQTPNWVFEDDDGNSVSREILLKRMQEHIYTIIGRYKGKVDAWDVVNEAFNEDGSYRESRWYQIIGEDYIAKAFQYAREADSEAHLYYNDYNIENTAKRNGITKAIKNMLNAGIPITGIGSQSHYKLTNMPSINDIEKSIEELSLLGIDIMITELDINVLPEIRDDNGTLNSDTNIYIDGLPKNIEKELTNKYEELFELYLSQRDIIKRVTFWGISDHNSWLNYLPSERVNYPLLFDRQNNPKDAFFSILKLAESEL
;
A
#
# COMPACT_ATOMS: atom_id res chain seq x y z
N HIS A 1 -26.90 11.57 -6.35
CA HIS A 1 -28.04 10.63 -6.35
C HIS A 1 -27.80 9.30 -5.60
N TYR A 2 -26.68 9.17 -4.80
CA TYR A 2 -26.33 7.91 -4.12
C TYR A 2 -26.28 8.05 -2.59
N HIS A 3 -27.08 8.95 -2.01
CA HIS A 3 -27.07 9.25 -0.56
C HIS A 3 -27.80 8.24 0.33
N ASN A 4 -28.11 7.06 -0.15
CA ASN A 4 -28.87 6.08 0.63
C ASN A 4 -28.19 4.72 0.78
N GLU A 5 -26.91 4.60 0.43
CA GLU A 5 -26.18 3.36 0.60
C GLU A 5 -25.53 3.31 1.98
N LYS A 6 -25.61 2.16 2.63
CA LYS A 6 -24.94 1.97 3.90
C LYS A 6 -23.42 2.13 3.73
N SER A 7 -22.78 2.74 4.71
CA SER A 7 -21.33 2.88 4.73
C SER A 7 -20.65 1.51 4.82
N LEU A 8 -19.69 1.26 3.93
CA LEU A 8 -18.99 -0.03 3.88
C LEU A 8 -18.27 -0.31 5.21
N TYR A 9 -17.49 0.66 5.74
CA TYR A 9 -16.75 0.44 6.98
C TYR A 9 -17.66 0.22 8.19
N LYS A 10 -18.84 0.82 8.21
CA LYS A 10 -19.82 0.61 9.29
C LYS A 10 -20.41 -0.81 9.25
N ALA A 11 -20.59 -1.36 8.04
CA ALA A 11 -21.03 -2.74 7.90
C ALA A 11 -19.99 -3.75 8.41
N TYR A 12 -18.71 -3.38 8.40
CA TYR A 12 -17.59 -4.22 8.86
C TYR A 12 -17.04 -3.84 10.23
N GLU A 13 -17.71 -2.93 10.99
CA GLU A 13 -17.15 -2.41 12.26
C GLU A 13 -16.90 -3.48 13.32
N ASP A 14 -17.64 -4.57 13.31
CA ASP A 14 -17.45 -5.70 14.23
C ASP A 14 -16.40 -6.73 13.73
N ALA A 15 -15.83 -6.52 12.56
CA ALA A 15 -14.82 -7.40 11.98
C ALA A 15 -13.42 -6.78 11.97
N PHE A 16 -13.21 -5.75 11.15
CA PHE A 16 -11.91 -5.10 10.94
C PHE A 16 -12.09 -3.71 10.29
N PHE A 17 -11.04 -2.92 10.33
CA PHE A 17 -11.01 -1.67 9.58
C PHE A 17 -11.12 -1.93 8.07
N ILE A 18 -11.87 -1.09 7.38
CA ILE A 18 -11.89 -1.00 5.92
C ILE A 18 -11.19 0.28 5.51
N GLY A 19 -10.05 0.14 4.85
CA GLY A 19 -9.20 1.26 4.49
C GLY A 19 -9.09 1.49 2.99
N THR A 20 -8.58 2.67 2.63
CA THR A 20 -8.23 3.03 1.25
C THR A 20 -6.96 3.86 1.20
N ALA A 21 -6.22 3.73 0.10
CA ALA A 21 -5.16 4.67 -0.24
C ALA A 21 -5.77 5.97 -0.78
N LEU A 22 -5.20 7.11 -0.41
CA LEU A 22 -5.51 8.42 -0.97
C LEU A 22 -4.34 8.94 -1.81
N ASN A 23 -4.64 9.41 -3.01
CA ASN A 23 -3.67 10.05 -3.89
C ASN A 23 -3.63 11.58 -3.69
N HIS A 24 -2.73 12.25 -4.39
CA HIS A 24 -2.62 13.72 -4.35
C HIS A 24 -3.93 14.43 -4.71
N ALA A 25 -4.64 13.97 -5.72
CA ALA A 25 -5.86 14.59 -6.19
C ALA A 25 -6.96 14.63 -5.12
N GLN A 26 -7.08 13.58 -4.35
CA GLN A 26 -8.03 13.50 -3.25
C GLN A 26 -7.60 14.34 -2.05
N ILE A 27 -6.33 14.24 -1.65
CA ILE A 27 -5.79 14.99 -0.51
C ILE A 27 -5.90 16.51 -0.75
N LEU A 28 -5.54 16.97 -1.94
CA LEU A 28 -5.55 18.40 -2.30
C LEU A 28 -6.93 18.95 -2.65
N SER A 29 -7.93 18.09 -2.79
CA SER A 29 -9.30 18.52 -3.11
C SER A 29 -9.95 19.37 -2.00
N VAL A 30 -9.43 19.32 -0.79
CA VAL A 30 -9.90 20.11 0.35
C VAL A 30 -9.72 21.60 0.10
N GLU A 31 -8.63 22.01 -0.55
CA GLU A 31 -8.26 23.43 -0.73
C GLU A 31 -8.59 24.00 -2.11
N ASN A 32 -9.17 23.24 -3.03
CA ASN A 32 -9.39 23.64 -4.43
C ASN A 32 -8.10 24.08 -5.17
N VAL A 33 -6.95 23.56 -4.76
CA VAL A 33 -5.67 23.89 -5.38
C VAL A 33 -5.46 23.03 -6.60
N THR A 34 -5.29 23.66 -7.77
CA THR A 34 -4.69 23.00 -8.93
C THR A 34 -3.19 23.13 -8.79
N LEU A 35 -2.49 22.03 -8.53
CA LEU A 35 -1.03 22.06 -8.55
C LEU A 35 -0.55 22.08 -9.99
N ALA A 36 0.29 23.06 -10.30
CA ALA A 36 1.06 23.05 -11.55
C ALA A 36 2.08 21.90 -11.49
N ASP A 37 2.12 21.16 -12.57
CA ASP A 37 3.16 20.24 -13.03
C ASP A 37 4.16 19.73 -12.01
N THR A 38 3.92 18.54 -11.48
CA THR A 38 4.96 17.75 -10.84
C THR A 38 5.42 16.70 -11.83
N ILE A 39 6.57 16.91 -12.42
CA ILE A 39 7.22 15.89 -13.27
C ILE A 39 7.87 14.87 -12.33
N ARG A 40 7.48 13.62 -12.46
CA ARG A 40 8.11 12.50 -11.78
C ARG A 40 8.59 11.50 -12.80
N ALA A 41 9.88 11.29 -12.81
CA ALA A 41 10.45 10.10 -13.39
C ALA A 41 10.88 9.19 -12.23
N ASP A 42 10.22 8.05 -12.05
CA ASP A 42 10.88 6.99 -11.33
C ASP A 42 12.06 6.48 -12.18
N ARG A 43 12.96 5.67 -11.58
CA ARG A 43 14.09 5.07 -12.31
C ARG A 43 13.69 4.25 -13.53
N ARG A 44 12.42 3.95 -13.68
CA ARG A 44 11.83 3.17 -14.77
C ARG A 44 11.18 4.04 -15.82
N GLY A 45 11.13 5.37 -15.62
CA GLY A 45 10.60 6.33 -16.57
C GLY A 45 9.08 6.28 -16.75
N TYR A 46 8.34 5.86 -15.73
CA TYR A 46 6.99 5.38 -15.94
C TYR A 46 5.88 6.40 -15.88
N TYR A 47 6.04 7.60 -15.42
CA TYR A 47 4.97 8.57 -15.63
C TYR A 47 5.37 10.02 -15.41
N ILE A 48 4.68 10.84 -16.14
CA ILE A 48 4.69 12.29 -16.01
C ILE A 48 3.29 12.69 -15.54
N VAL A 49 3.20 13.23 -14.33
CA VAL A 49 1.96 13.86 -13.89
C VAL A 49 2.05 15.33 -14.24
N ASN A 50 1.36 15.75 -15.30
CA ASN A 50 1.44 17.12 -15.79
C ASN A 50 0.52 18.08 -15.04
N THR A 51 -0.59 17.61 -14.46
CA THR A 51 -1.52 18.46 -13.72
C THR A 51 -2.34 17.60 -12.76
N ILE A 52 -2.42 18.01 -11.49
CA ILE A 52 -3.28 17.34 -10.53
C ILE A 52 -4.63 18.07 -10.54
N ILE A 53 -5.67 17.36 -10.97
CA ILE A 53 -7.06 17.82 -10.90
C ILE A 53 -7.63 17.32 -9.58
N PRO A 54 -8.15 18.21 -8.70
CA PRO A 54 -8.79 17.79 -7.46
C PRO A 54 -9.90 16.77 -7.66
N ASP A 55 -9.87 15.69 -6.90
CA ASP A 55 -10.88 14.61 -6.93
C ASP A 55 -11.77 14.69 -5.67
N LYS A 56 -12.69 15.64 -5.65
CA LYS A 56 -13.60 15.86 -4.52
C LYS A 56 -14.58 14.72 -4.32
N GLU A 57 -15.06 14.14 -5.40
CA GLU A 57 -16.01 13.05 -5.35
C GLU A 57 -15.35 11.79 -4.81
N GLY A 58 -14.13 11.47 -5.24
CA GLY A 58 -13.34 10.38 -4.68
C GLY A 58 -13.05 10.57 -3.19
N LEU A 59 -12.71 11.79 -2.76
CA LEU A 59 -12.54 12.08 -1.34
C LEU A 59 -13.84 11.87 -0.55
N GLN A 60 -14.98 12.28 -1.09
CA GLN A 60 -16.27 12.08 -0.43
C GLN A 60 -16.56 10.57 -0.25
N LEU A 61 -16.33 9.77 -1.27
CA LEU A 61 -16.46 8.30 -1.19
C LEU A 61 -15.52 7.72 -0.12
N ALA A 62 -14.29 8.23 -0.04
CA ALA A 62 -13.35 7.79 0.99
C ALA A 62 -13.86 8.08 2.40
N LEU A 63 -14.39 9.26 2.64
CA LEU A 63 -14.94 9.66 3.93
C LEU A 63 -16.18 8.84 4.32
N GLU A 64 -17.02 8.48 3.35
CA GLU A 64 -18.27 7.73 3.58
C GLU A 64 -18.04 6.23 3.81
N HIS A 65 -17.09 5.62 3.12
CA HIS A 65 -16.98 4.15 3.04
C HIS A 65 -15.75 3.55 3.70
N PHE A 66 -14.77 4.37 4.11
CA PHE A 66 -13.50 3.87 4.66
C PHE A 66 -13.17 4.55 5.99
N ASN A 67 -12.67 3.78 6.95
CA ASN A 67 -12.29 4.27 8.28
C ASN A 67 -10.78 4.21 8.57
N ALA A 68 -9.98 3.81 7.59
CA ALA A 68 -8.53 3.85 7.65
C ALA A 68 -7.96 4.43 6.34
N PHE A 69 -6.97 5.32 6.44
CA PHE A 69 -6.37 5.99 5.30
C PHE A 69 -4.86 5.74 5.25
N THR A 70 -4.37 5.48 4.04
CA THR A 70 -2.94 5.36 3.72
C THR A 70 -2.60 6.34 2.60
N PRO A 71 -1.54 7.16 2.69
CA PRO A 71 -1.15 8.02 1.58
C PRO A 71 -0.46 7.18 0.51
N GLU A 72 -0.96 7.25 -0.74
CA GLU A 72 -0.41 6.43 -1.82
C GLU A 72 1.05 6.75 -2.12
N ASN A 73 1.43 8.04 -2.16
CA ASN A 73 2.78 8.47 -2.53
C ASN A 73 3.37 9.59 -1.66
N VAL A 74 2.55 10.45 -1.05
CA VAL A 74 3.01 11.73 -0.47
C VAL A 74 4.01 11.61 0.67
N MET A 75 4.10 10.47 1.32
CA MET A 75 5.05 10.20 2.40
C MET A 75 6.24 9.31 2.00
N LYS A 76 6.33 8.90 0.74
CA LYS A 76 7.50 8.17 0.24
C LYS A 76 8.71 9.10 0.22
N TRP A 77 9.89 8.57 0.42
CA TRP A 77 11.11 9.38 0.61
C TRP A 77 11.33 10.44 -0.46
N GLU A 78 11.21 10.06 -1.71
CA GLU A 78 11.34 10.94 -2.88
C GLU A 78 10.45 12.19 -2.80
N GLU A 79 9.26 12.04 -2.22
CA GLU A 79 8.28 13.09 -2.07
C GLU A 79 8.54 14.00 -0.87
N ILE A 80 8.68 13.37 0.28
CA ILE A 80 8.71 14.07 1.56
C ILE A 80 10.10 14.59 1.91
N HIS A 81 11.16 13.97 1.36
CA HIS A 81 12.56 14.30 1.65
C HIS A 81 13.41 14.25 0.37
N PRO A 82 13.15 15.14 -0.60
CA PRO A 82 13.74 15.04 -1.95
C PRO A 82 15.24 15.35 -2.01
N LYS A 83 15.75 16.15 -1.08
CA LYS A 83 17.16 16.56 -1.00
C LYS A 83 17.64 16.53 0.45
N PRO A 84 18.96 16.43 0.70
CA PRO A 84 19.51 16.47 2.06
C PRO A 84 19.00 17.69 2.84
N GLY A 85 18.41 17.45 4.01
CA GLY A 85 17.88 18.51 4.87
C GLY A 85 16.66 19.27 4.33
N VAL A 86 16.12 18.89 3.18
CA VAL A 86 14.94 19.52 2.56
C VAL A 86 13.74 18.59 2.68
N TYR A 87 12.75 19.00 3.45
CA TYR A 87 11.51 18.27 3.66
C TYR A 87 10.32 19.01 3.05
N ASN A 88 9.47 18.27 2.35
CA ASN A 88 8.20 18.75 1.81
C ASN A 88 7.05 18.13 2.60
N PHE A 89 6.63 18.81 3.67
CA PHE A 89 5.57 18.34 4.54
C PHE A 89 4.16 18.83 4.14
N THR A 90 4.05 19.73 3.19
CA THR A 90 2.78 20.41 2.90
C THR A 90 1.64 19.43 2.63
N THR A 91 1.79 18.54 1.65
CA THR A 91 0.73 17.58 1.30
C THR A 91 0.59 16.47 2.35
N ALA A 92 1.69 16.05 2.96
CA ALA A 92 1.66 15.08 4.05
C ALA A 92 0.91 15.62 5.28
N ASP A 93 1.14 16.90 5.66
CA ASP A 93 0.39 17.56 6.73
C ASP A 93 -1.12 17.62 6.41
N GLN A 94 -1.47 17.98 5.19
CA GLN A 94 -2.87 18.03 4.74
C GLN A 94 -3.54 16.66 4.84
N PHE A 95 -2.84 15.60 4.44
CA PHE A 95 -3.32 14.23 4.59
C PHE A 95 -3.58 13.85 6.05
N VAL A 96 -2.64 14.12 6.93
CA VAL A 96 -2.77 13.78 8.36
C VAL A 96 -3.88 14.60 9.01
N GLU A 97 -3.97 15.89 8.73
CA GLU A 97 -5.03 16.76 9.25
C GLU A 97 -6.41 16.30 8.79
N LEU A 98 -6.58 16.05 7.49
CA LEU A 98 -7.83 15.55 6.91
C LEU A 98 -8.28 14.24 7.59
N ALA A 99 -7.38 13.28 7.74
CA ALA A 99 -7.71 12.00 8.35
C ALA A 99 -8.05 12.13 9.84
N ASN A 100 -7.33 12.97 10.59
CA ASN A 100 -7.61 13.24 12.00
C ASN A 100 -8.93 13.97 12.20
N GLU A 101 -9.25 14.97 11.38
CA GLU A 101 -10.52 15.70 11.44
C GLU A 101 -11.74 14.78 11.27
N HIS A 102 -11.57 13.71 10.49
CA HIS A 102 -12.62 12.73 10.24
C HIS A 102 -12.47 11.43 11.06
N ASN A 103 -11.62 11.44 12.08
CA ASN A 103 -11.39 10.29 12.99
C ASN A 103 -11.02 8.99 12.25
N LYS A 104 -10.23 9.09 11.18
CA LYS A 104 -9.74 7.92 10.44
C LYS A 104 -8.47 7.36 11.07
N PHE A 105 -8.34 6.04 11.07
CA PHE A 105 -7.08 5.38 11.43
C PHE A 105 -6.04 5.67 10.34
N ILE A 106 -4.85 6.12 10.73
CA ILE A 106 -3.83 6.56 9.78
C ILE A 106 -2.66 5.58 9.75
N VAL A 107 -2.39 5.04 8.56
CA VAL A 107 -1.19 4.25 8.27
C VAL A 107 -0.30 5.07 7.34
N ALA A 108 0.83 5.55 7.85
CA ALA A 108 1.81 6.27 7.04
C ALA A 108 2.67 5.27 6.23
N HIS A 109 2.91 5.57 4.97
CA HIS A 109 3.53 4.67 4.01
C HIS A 109 4.52 5.43 3.13
N THR A 110 5.71 5.04 3.00
CA THR A 110 6.55 4.05 3.67
C THR A 110 7.92 4.68 3.96
N LEU A 111 8.54 4.33 5.09
CA LEU A 111 9.80 4.96 5.48
C LEU A 111 10.98 4.46 4.68
N ILE A 112 11.17 3.14 4.59
CA ILE A 112 12.31 2.49 3.95
C ILE A 112 11.84 1.54 2.85
N TRP A 113 12.19 1.89 1.63
CA TRP A 113 11.87 1.12 0.42
C TRP A 113 12.97 1.32 -0.62
N HIS A 114 13.16 0.36 -1.51
CA HIS A 114 14.18 0.43 -2.57
C HIS A 114 13.75 1.26 -3.79
N HIS A 115 12.45 1.49 -3.95
CA HIS A 115 11.89 2.41 -4.95
C HIS A 115 11.57 3.77 -4.34
N GLN A 116 11.34 4.76 -5.19
CA GLN A 116 10.96 6.12 -4.81
C GLN A 116 11.81 6.69 -3.66
N THR A 117 13.10 6.37 -3.71
CA THR A 117 14.15 6.86 -2.79
C THR A 117 15.24 7.54 -3.63
N PRO A 118 15.54 8.82 -3.39
CA PRO A 118 16.53 9.56 -4.20
C PRO A 118 17.93 8.97 -4.14
N ASN A 119 18.70 9.13 -5.21
CA ASN A 119 20.07 8.63 -5.28
C ASN A 119 20.98 9.20 -4.20
N TRP A 120 20.78 10.47 -3.82
CA TRP A 120 21.60 11.13 -2.78
C TRP A 120 21.59 10.38 -1.45
N VAL A 121 20.54 9.61 -1.17
CA VAL A 121 20.46 8.81 0.07
C VAL A 121 21.61 7.80 0.16
N PHE A 122 21.97 7.22 -0.98
CA PHE A 122 22.97 6.15 -1.09
C PHE A 122 24.33 6.59 -1.59
N GLU A 123 24.45 7.83 -2.06
CA GLU A 123 25.63 8.32 -2.77
C GLU A 123 26.23 9.55 -2.08
N ASP A 124 27.54 9.69 -2.23
CA ASP A 124 28.26 10.94 -1.94
C ASP A 124 28.18 11.94 -3.11
N ASP A 125 28.82 13.09 -2.97
CA ASP A 125 28.80 14.15 -4.00
C ASP A 125 29.45 13.73 -5.32
N ASP A 126 30.31 12.71 -5.32
CA ASP A 126 30.96 12.15 -6.50
C ASP A 126 30.15 10.98 -7.13
N GLY A 127 29.00 10.63 -6.56
CA GLY A 127 28.14 9.54 -7.04
C GLY A 127 28.59 8.14 -6.57
N ASN A 128 29.55 8.06 -5.65
CA ASN A 128 29.97 6.79 -5.07
C ASN A 128 29.06 6.38 -3.91
N SER A 129 28.91 5.08 -3.70
CA SER A 129 28.16 4.57 -2.55
C SER A 129 28.77 5.05 -1.24
N VAL A 130 27.92 5.54 -0.34
CA VAL A 130 28.33 5.93 1.01
C VAL A 130 28.65 4.70 1.88
N SER A 131 29.32 4.92 3.01
CA SER A 131 29.58 3.87 4.00
C SER A 131 28.31 3.44 4.72
N ARG A 132 28.37 2.27 5.37
CA ARG A 132 27.31 1.78 6.26
C ARG A 132 26.94 2.83 7.32
N GLU A 133 27.91 3.42 7.98
CA GLU A 133 27.71 4.41 9.05
C GLU A 133 26.96 5.64 8.55
N ILE A 134 27.33 6.14 7.38
CA ILE A 134 26.67 7.30 6.76
C ILE A 134 25.23 6.96 6.40
N LEU A 135 24.98 5.81 5.79
CA LEU A 135 23.62 5.42 5.41
C LEU A 135 22.74 5.16 6.64
N LEU A 136 23.26 4.53 7.69
CA LEU A 136 22.53 4.37 8.96
C LEU A 136 22.17 5.73 9.58
N LYS A 137 23.06 6.69 9.53
CA LYS A 137 22.79 8.04 10.02
C LYS A 137 21.70 8.73 9.20
N ARG A 138 21.74 8.64 7.88
CA ARG A 138 20.71 9.20 6.99
C ARG A 138 19.34 8.54 7.23
N MET A 139 19.31 7.23 7.42
CA MET A 139 18.11 6.47 7.79
C MET A 139 17.54 6.97 9.12
N GLN A 140 18.37 7.09 10.14
CA GLN A 140 17.96 7.54 11.47
C GLN A 140 17.39 8.96 11.44
N GLU A 141 18.08 9.89 10.78
CA GLU A 141 17.61 11.28 10.65
C GLU A 141 16.26 11.36 9.93
N HIS A 142 16.08 10.60 8.85
CA HIS A 142 14.83 10.54 8.10
C HIS A 142 13.70 10.01 8.97
N ILE A 143 13.89 8.87 9.61
CA ILE A 143 12.87 8.23 10.46
C ILE A 143 12.53 9.13 11.65
N TYR A 144 13.52 9.67 12.34
CA TYR A 144 13.29 10.52 13.51
C TYR A 144 12.55 11.81 13.14
N THR A 145 12.90 12.42 12.03
CA THR A 145 12.30 13.68 11.59
C THR A 145 10.83 13.48 11.21
N ILE A 146 10.54 12.44 10.42
CA ILE A 146 9.18 12.21 9.90
C ILE A 146 8.27 11.65 11.00
N ILE A 147 8.68 10.62 11.71
CA ILE A 147 7.88 10.06 12.81
C ILE A 147 7.70 11.11 13.91
N GLY A 148 8.77 11.84 14.26
CA GLY A 148 8.70 12.87 15.30
C GLY A 148 7.69 13.96 15.00
N ARG A 149 7.57 14.37 13.72
CA ARG A 149 6.56 15.35 13.29
C ARG A 149 5.12 14.89 13.52
N TYR A 150 4.85 13.63 13.27
CA TYR A 150 3.49 13.06 13.31
C TYR A 150 3.19 12.22 14.55
N LYS A 151 4.10 12.24 15.54
CA LYS A 151 3.91 11.51 16.79
C LYS A 151 2.61 11.92 17.48
N GLY A 152 1.80 10.93 17.87
CA GLY A 152 0.49 11.13 18.46
C GLY A 152 -0.62 11.47 17.46
N LYS A 153 -0.31 11.59 16.15
CA LYS A 153 -1.27 11.89 15.08
C LYS A 153 -1.42 10.73 14.10
N VAL A 154 -0.36 9.98 13.86
CA VAL A 154 -0.33 8.78 13.00
C VAL A 154 -0.36 7.54 13.88
N ASP A 155 -1.22 6.58 13.53
CA ASP A 155 -1.44 5.36 14.33
C ASP A 155 -0.42 4.27 14.02
N ALA A 156 -0.03 4.14 12.77
CA ALA A 156 0.84 3.08 12.28
C ALA A 156 1.78 3.54 11.17
N TRP A 157 2.91 2.88 11.05
CA TRP A 157 3.94 3.14 10.02
C TRP A 157 4.28 1.84 9.30
N ASP A 158 4.23 1.86 7.96
CA ASP A 158 4.95 0.90 7.14
C ASP A 158 6.44 1.27 7.18
N VAL A 159 7.18 0.64 8.08
CA VAL A 159 8.58 1.00 8.35
C VAL A 159 9.50 0.52 7.25
N VAL A 160 9.37 -0.75 6.87
CA VAL A 160 10.15 -1.37 5.79
C VAL A 160 9.20 -2.04 4.81
N ASN A 161 9.44 -1.80 3.53
CA ASN A 161 8.62 -2.29 2.43
C ASN A 161 9.46 -3.15 1.47
N GLU A 162 8.97 -4.35 1.13
CA GLU A 162 9.47 -5.19 0.03
C GLU A 162 10.95 -5.57 0.09
N ALA A 163 11.39 -6.09 1.24
CA ALA A 163 12.78 -6.42 1.49
C ALA A 163 13.20 -7.83 1.04
N PHE A 164 12.29 -8.64 0.50
CA PHE A 164 12.54 -10.04 0.15
C PHE A 164 12.26 -10.35 -1.31
N ASN A 165 13.03 -11.30 -1.86
CA ASN A 165 12.81 -11.88 -3.18
C ASN A 165 11.77 -13.01 -3.13
N GLU A 166 11.32 -13.47 -4.31
CA GLU A 166 10.33 -14.53 -4.44
C GLU A 166 10.82 -15.90 -3.90
N ASP A 167 12.12 -16.12 -3.86
CA ASP A 167 12.76 -17.33 -3.29
C ASP A 167 12.95 -17.28 -1.76
N GLY A 168 12.54 -16.17 -1.12
CA GLY A 168 12.69 -15.97 0.32
C GLY A 168 14.02 -15.41 0.76
N SER A 169 14.96 -15.15 -0.16
CA SER A 169 16.21 -14.45 0.14
C SER A 169 15.97 -12.93 0.31
N TYR A 170 16.91 -12.26 0.97
CA TYR A 170 16.88 -10.79 1.03
C TYR A 170 17.03 -10.17 -0.36
N ARG A 171 16.20 -9.18 -0.66
CA ARG A 171 16.40 -8.34 -1.85
C ARG A 171 17.72 -7.61 -1.73
N GLU A 172 18.58 -7.72 -2.74
CA GLU A 172 19.87 -7.04 -2.80
C GLU A 172 19.71 -5.57 -3.21
N SER A 173 18.86 -4.85 -2.49
CA SER A 173 18.68 -3.41 -2.63
C SER A 173 19.92 -2.65 -2.20
N ARG A 174 20.02 -1.36 -2.50
CA ARG A 174 21.13 -0.51 -2.03
C ARG A 174 21.16 -0.43 -0.50
N TRP A 175 20.02 -0.54 0.18
CA TRP A 175 19.96 -0.68 1.63
C TRP A 175 20.72 -1.92 2.11
N TYR A 176 20.43 -3.05 1.52
CA TYR A 176 21.08 -4.32 1.86
C TYR A 176 22.56 -4.33 1.49
N GLN A 177 22.90 -3.87 0.28
CA GLN A 177 24.28 -3.86 -0.20
C GLN A 177 25.21 -3.00 0.66
N ILE A 178 24.74 -1.87 1.14
CA ILE A 178 25.55 -0.92 1.92
C ILE A 178 25.54 -1.26 3.41
N ILE A 179 24.38 -1.56 3.98
CA ILE A 179 24.23 -1.80 5.43
C ILE A 179 24.37 -3.29 5.77
N GLY A 180 23.80 -4.18 4.98
CA GLY A 180 23.62 -5.59 5.30
C GLY A 180 22.18 -5.89 5.75
N GLU A 181 21.91 -7.16 6.09
CA GLU A 181 20.58 -7.63 6.45
C GLU A 181 19.96 -6.92 7.68
N ASP A 182 20.81 -6.41 8.57
CA ASP A 182 20.35 -5.74 9.79
C ASP A 182 19.77 -4.33 9.55
N TYR A 183 19.74 -3.85 8.30
CA TYR A 183 19.10 -2.56 8.00
C TYR A 183 17.60 -2.57 8.37
N ILE A 184 16.95 -3.73 8.26
CA ILE A 184 15.53 -3.89 8.62
C ILE A 184 15.35 -3.69 10.11
N ALA A 185 16.11 -4.43 10.93
CA ALA A 185 16.08 -4.30 12.39
C ALA A 185 16.39 -2.88 12.85
N LYS A 186 17.40 -2.23 12.23
CA LYS A 186 17.78 -0.85 12.53
C LYS A 186 16.64 0.13 12.25
N ALA A 187 15.95 -0.01 11.12
CA ALA A 187 14.81 0.83 10.78
C ALA A 187 13.70 0.74 11.84
N PHE A 188 13.35 -0.45 12.29
CA PHE A 188 12.35 -0.64 13.34
C PHE A 188 12.80 -0.10 14.69
N GLN A 189 14.07 -0.25 15.06
CA GLN A 189 14.62 0.33 16.28
C GLN A 189 14.53 1.86 16.26
N TYR A 190 14.95 2.50 15.17
CA TYR A 190 14.84 3.95 15.02
C TYR A 190 13.39 4.44 15.06
N ALA A 191 12.48 3.70 14.42
CA ALA A 191 11.07 4.04 14.45
C ALA A 191 10.50 4.00 15.88
N ARG A 192 10.83 2.98 16.66
CA ARG A 192 10.39 2.85 18.06
C ARG A 192 10.99 3.92 18.96
N GLU A 193 12.25 4.29 18.74
CA GLU A 193 12.89 5.39 19.46
C GLU A 193 12.20 6.73 19.18
N ALA A 194 11.71 6.93 17.95
CA ALA A 194 11.00 8.14 17.55
C ALA A 194 9.56 8.23 18.09
N ASP A 195 8.86 7.09 18.21
CA ASP A 195 7.51 6.99 18.76
C ASP A 195 7.33 5.67 19.51
N SER A 196 7.15 5.77 20.83
CA SER A 196 6.98 4.60 21.70
C SER A 196 5.64 3.88 21.54
N GLU A 197 4.63 4.53 20.93
CA GLU A 197 3.25 4.06 20.93
C GLU A 197 2.76 3.59 19.56
N ALA A 198 3.38 4.02 18.46
CA ALA A 198 2.93 3.71 17.11
C ALA A 198 3.05 2.21 16.79
N HIS A 199 2.11 1.72 15.98
CA HIS A 199 2.24 0.40 15.36
C HIS A 199 3.31 0.46 14.27
N LEU A 200 4.17 -0.56 14.22
CA LEU A 200 5.31 -0.62 13.30
C LEU A 200 5.23 -1.88 12.44
N TYR A 201 5.02 -1.69 11.14
CA TYR A 201 4.71 -2.77 10.21
C TYR A 201 5.84 -3.03 9.21
N TYR A 202 5.98 -4.31 8.87
CA TYR A 202 6.64 -4.78 7.66
C TYR A 202 5.57 -5.04 6.58
N ASN A 203 5.79 -4.63 5.34
CA ASN A 203 4.80 -4.75 4.25
C ASN A 203 5.43 -5.36 2.99
N ASP A 204 4.77 -6.34 2.37
CA ASP A 204 5.27 -7.00 1.17
C ASP A 204 4.15 -7.60 0.32
N TYR A 205 4.46 -7.92 -0.92
CA TYR A 205 3.58 -8.59 -1.88
C TYR A 205 3.96 -10.05 -2.10
N ASN A 206 3.09 -10.81 -2.74
CA ASN A 206 3.27 -12.25 -3.04
C ASN A 206 3.62 -13.11 -1.80
N ILE A 207 3.12 -12.73 -0.64
CA ILE A 207 3.32 -13.49 0.60
C ILE A 207 2.63 -14.87 0.53
N GLU A 208 1.68 -15.04 -0.37
CA GLU A 208 1.03 -16.32 -0.68
C GLU A 208 2.02 -17.34 -1.26
N ASN A 209 3.11 -16.90 -1.87
CA ASN A 209 4.21 -17.75 -2.30
C ASN A 209 4.94 -18.34 -1.09
N THR A 210 4.94 -19.65 -0.98
CA THR A 210 5.50 -20.40 0.17
C THR A 210 6.97 -20.07 0.43
N ALA A 211 7.79 -20.04 -0.60
CA ALA A 211 9.23 -19.77 -0.45
C ALA A 211 9.49 -18.36 0.09
N LYS A 212 8.81 -17.35 -0.46
CA LYS A 212 8.90 -15.96 0.01
C LYS A 212 8.39 -15.82 1.44
N ARG A 213 7.22 -16.36 1.73
CA ARG A 213 6.64 -16.35 3.08
C ARG A 213 7.56 -17.01 4.10
N ASN A 214 8.18 -18.15 3.78
CA ASN A 214 9.12 -18.81 4.68
C ASN A 214 10.34 -17.95 4.98
N GLY A 215 10.89 -17.26 4.01
CA GLY A 215 11.99 -16.31 4.20
C GLY A 215 11.61 -15.14 5.10
N ILE A 216 10.47 -14.54 4.84
CA ILE A 216 9.91 -13.42 5.64
C ILE A 216 9.65 -13.87 7.09
N THR A 217 8.94 -14.97 7.28
CA THR A 217 8.57 -15.44 8.63
C THR A 217 9.78 -15.84 9.44
N LYS A 218 10.78 -16.47 8.84
CA LYS A 218 12.05 -16.80 9.49
C LYS A 218 12.78 -15.54 9.97
N ALA A 219 12.93 -14.56 9.10
CA ALA A 219 13.62 -13.31 9.42
C ALA A 219 12.89 -12.52 10.52
N ILE A 220 11.57 -12.37 10.41
CA ILE A 220 10.78 -11.64 11.41
C ILE A 220 10.77 -12.37 12.75
N LYS A 221 10.63 -13.69 12.75
CA LYS A 221 10.71 -14.48 13.99
C LYS A 221 12.07 -14.27 14.69
N ASN A 222 13.16 -14.30 13.95
CA ASN A 222 14.49 -14.04 14.51
C ASN A 222 14.60 -12.62 15.08
N MET A 223 14.07 -11.64 14.39
CA MET A 223 14.06 -10.24 14.87
C MET A 223 13.19 -10.08 16.12
N LEU A 224 12.00 -10.68 16.16
CA LEU A 224 11.13 -10.65 17.33
C LEU A 224 11.80 -11.31 18.53
N ASN A 225 12.49 -12.44 18.35
CA ASN A 225 13.25 -13.11 19.40
C ASN A 225 14.42 -12.26 19.91
N ALA A 226 14.97 -11.39 19.08
CA ALA A 226 16.00 -10.42 19.44
C ALA A 226 15.45 -9.11 20.04
N GLY A 227 14.13 -9.01 20.24
CA GLY A 227 13.48 -7.83 20.82
C GLY A 227 13.25 -6.68 19.85
N ILE A 228 13.34 -6.90 18.54
CA ILE A 228 13.06 -5.88 17.53
C ILE A 228 11.55 -5.56 17.52
N PRO A 229 11.17 -4.27 17.56
CA PRO A 229 9.77 -3.86 17.80
C PRO A 229 8.91 -3.89 16.53
N ILE A 230 8.75 -5.04 15.91
CA ILE A 230 7.83 -5.26 14.80
C ILE A 230 6.48 -5.62 15.40
N THR A 231 5.42 -4.87 15.08
CA THR A 231 4.08 -5.10 15.64
C THR A 231 3.08 -5.67 14.66
N GLY A 232 3.41 -5.71 13.38
CA GLY A 232 2.51 -6.27 12.37
C GLY A 232 3.19 -6.52 11.03
N ILE A 233 2.51 -7.34 10.22
CA ILE A 233 2.84 -7.63 8.83
C ILE A 233 1.66 -7.26 7.94
N GLY A 234 1.92 -6.50 6.88
CA GLY A 234 1.00 -6.26 5.80
C GLY A 234 1.24 -7.19 4.62
N SER A 235 0.17 -7.84 4.15
CA SER A 235 0.12 -8.50 2.86
C SER A 235 -0.51 -7.54 1.85
N GLN A 236 0.24 -7.11 0.85
CA GLN A 236 -0.23 -6.09 -0.09
C GLN A 236 -1.47 -6.56 -0.87
N SER A 237 -1.48 -7.80 -1.32
CA SER A 237 -2.63 -8.41 -2.01
C SER A 237 -2.97 -7.71 -3.33
N HIS A 238 -1.95 -7.34 -4.10
CA HIS A 238 -2.08 -6.96 -5.49
C HIS A 238 -2.29 -8.21 -6.33
N TYR A 239 -3.53 -8.54 -6.61
CA TYR A 239 -3.88 -9.75 -7.35
C TYR A 239 -4.10 -9.47 -8.84
N LYS A 240 -4.05 -10.55 -9.63
CA LYS A 240 -4.35 -10.55 -11.05
C LYS A 240 -5.44 -11.56 -11.31
N LEU A 241 -6.53 -11.14 -11.94
CA LEU A 241 -7.69 -12.00 -12.18
C LEU A 241 -7.32 -13.26 -12.97
N THR A 242 -6.36 -13.14 -13.89
CA THR A 242 -5.90 -14.23 -14.76
C THR A 242 -4.96 -15.22 -14.08
N ASN A 243 -4.36 -14.85 -12.96
CA ASN A 243 -3.39 -15.67 -12.22
C ASN A 243 -3.42 -15.35 -10.72
N MET A 244 -4.57 -15.53 -10.12
CA MET A 244 -4.76 -15.27 -8.69
C MET A 244 -4.40 -16.50 -7.88
N PRO A 245 -3.73 -16.35 -6.70
CA PRO A 245 -3.57 -17.44 -5.75
C PRO A 245 -4.92 -18.06 -5.39
N SER A 246 -4.97 -19.35 -5.09
CA SER A 246 -6.18 -19.98 -4.60
C SER A 246 -6.60 -19.39 -3.24
N ILE A 247 -7.88 -19.43 -2.92
CA ILE A 247 -8.38 -19.01 -1.61
C ILE A 247 -7.70 -19.79 -0.49
N ASN A 248 -7.45 -21.10 -0.71
CA ASN A 248 -6.74 -21.93 0.27
C ASN A 248 -5.29 -21.47 0.48
N ASP A 249 -4.58 -21.04 -0.55
CA ASP A 249 -3.22 -20.52 -0.43
C ASP A 249 -3.19 -19.17 0.32
N ILE A 250 -4.18 -18.32 0.06
CA ILE A 250 -4.33 -17.05 0.78
C ILE A 250 -4.66 -17.30 2.26
N GLU A 251 -5.59 -18.19 2.55
CA GLU A 251 -5.94 -18.62 3.92
C GLU A 251 -4.73 -19.14 4.67
N LYS A 252 -4.00 -20.07 4.06
CA LYS A 252 -2.77 -20.63 4.63
C LYS A 252 -1.73 -19.55 4.92
N SER A 253 -1.57 -18.57 4.03
CA SER A 253 -0.63 -17.46 4.25
C SER A 253 -1.01 -16.63 5.47
N ILE A 254 -2.29 -16.32 5.64
CA ILE A 254 -2.80 -15.58 6.81
C ILE A 254 -2.58 -16.36 8.10
N GLU A 255 -2.92 -17.65 8.10
CA GLU A 255 -2.76 -18.53 9.27
C GLU A 255 -1.29 -18.67 9.68
N GLU A 256 -0.39 -18.92 8.73
CA GLU A 256 1.05 -19.05 9.02
C GLU A 256 1.65 -17.73 9.53
N LEU A 257 1.30 -16.59 8.94
CA LEU A 257 1.74 -15.29 9.44
C LEU A 257 1.23 -15.01 10.86
N SER A 258 0.02 -15.45 11.19
CA SER A 258 -0.58 -15.26 12.52
C SER A 258 0.20 -15.96 13.64
N LEU A 259 0.96 -17.00 13.30
CA LEU A 259 1.80 -17.72 14.27
C LEU A 259 2.95 -16.88 14.83
N LEU A 260 3.27 -15.76 14.19
CA LEU A 260 4.27 -14.81 14.69
C LEU A 260 3.78 -14.01 15.89
N GLY A 261 2.49 -14.03 16.19
CA GLY A 261 1.90 -13.32 17.35
C GLY A 261 1.84 -11.80 17.19
N ILE A 262 1.89 -11.31 15.97
CA ILE A 262 1.76 -9.88 15.62
C ILE A 262 0.55 -9.65 14.73
N ASP A 263 0.15 -8.40 14.56
CA ASP A 263 -1.02 -8.04 13.75
C ASP A 263 -0.82 -8.38 12.27
N ILE A 264 -1.88 -8.87 11.63
CA ILE A 264 -1.91 -9.17 10.20
C ILE A 264 -2.92 -8.26 9.52
N MET A 265 -2.51 -7.62 8.42
CA MET A 265 -3.34 -6.72 7.61
C MET A 265 -3.26 -7.09 6.13
N ILE A 266 -4.33 -6.78 5.43
CA ILE A 266 -4.37 -6.71 3.96
C ILE A 266 -4.23 -5.23 3.61
N THR A 267 -3.17 -4.85 2.87
CA THR A 267 -2.73 -3.45 2.88
C THR A 267 -2.90 -2.69 1.57
N GLU A 268 -2.98 -3.37 0.44
CA GLU A 268 -2.98 -2.73 -0.88
C GLU A 268 -3.84 -3.50 -1.88
N LEU A 269 -5.03 -3.93 -1.44
CA LEU A 269 -5.89 -4.81 -2.23
C LEU A 269 -6.37 -4.15 -3.51
N ASP A 270 -6.08 -4.78 -4.62
CA ASP A 270 -6.65 -4.54 -5.93
C ASP A 270 -6.60 -5.83 -6.77
N ILE A 271 -7.41 -5.90 -7.82
CA ILE A 271 -7.43 -7.05 -8.73
C ILE A 271 -7.30 -6.55 -10.17
N ASN A 272 -6.12 -6.66 -10.73
CA ASN A 272 -5.83 -6.35 -12.12
C ASN A 272 -6.62 -7.29 -13.05
N VAL A 273 -7.47 -6.74 -13.90
CA VAL A 273 -8.31 -7.52 -14.83
C VAL A 273 -7.68 -7.72 -16.21
N LEU A 274 -6.54 -7.05 -16.47
CA LEU A 274 -5.89 -7.07 -17.77
C LEU A 274 -4.90 -8.25 -17.90
N PRO A 275 -4.63 -8.69 -19.13
CA PRO A 275 -3.64 -9.74 -19.36
C PRO A 275 -2.22 -9.28 -19.01
N GLU A 276 -1.33 -10.24 -18.79
CA GLU A 276 0.08 -9.99 -18.59
C GLU A 276 0.69 -9.32 -19.82
N ILE A 277 1.60 -8.37 -19.60
CA ILE A 277 2.31 -7.68 -20.67
C ILE A 277 3.31 -8.59 -21.37
N ARG A 278 3.88 -9.53 -20.60
CA ARG A 278 4.79 -10.54 -21.13
C ARG A 278 4.26 -11.94 -20.80
N ASP A 279 4.51 -12.87 -21.70
CA ASP A 279 4.28 -14.29 -21.43
C ASP A 279 5.36 -14.87 -20.50
N ASP A 280 5.21 -16.14 -20.13
CA ASP A 280 6.14 -16.85 -19.24
C ASP A 280 7.58 -16.95 -19.80
N ASN A 281 7.75 -16.72 -21.11
CA ASN A 281 9.04 -16.70 -21.78
C ASN A 281 9.63 -15.28 -21.90
N GLY A 282 8.94 -14.26 -21.35
CA GLY A 282 9.35 -12.87 -21.42
C GLY A 282 9.04 -12.17 -22.75
N THR A 283 8.28 -12.79 -23.65
CA THR A 283 7.86 -12.20 -24.92
C THR A 283 6.71 -11.21 -24.69
N LEU A 284 6.76 -10.06 -25.36
CA LEU A 284 5.68 -9.08 -25.29
C LEU A 284 4.40 -9.62 -25.91
N ASN A 285 3.30 -9.53 -25.16
CA ASN A 285 1.97 -9.82 -25.66
C ASN A 285 1.51 -8.72 -26.62
N SER A 286 0.86 -9.11 -27.72
CA SER A 286 0.52 -8.22 -28.83
C SER A 286 -0.56 -7.19 -28.49
N ASP A 287 -1.49 -7.55 -27.62
CA ASP A 287 -2.57 -6.65 -27.19
C ASP A 287 -2.86 -6.89 -25.72
N THR A 288 -2.59 -5.89 -24.91
CA THR A 288 -2.76 -5.95 -23.45
C THR A 288 -3.69 -4.88 -22.89
N ASN A 289 -4.13 -3.94 -23.75
CA ASN A 289 -5.09 -2.90 -23.38
C ASN A 289 -6.46 -3.19 -24.03
N ILE A 290 -7.05 -4.32 -23.67
CA ILE A 290 -8.17 -4.93 -24.39
C ILE A 290 -9.56 -4.42 -23.97
N TYR A 291 -9.67 -3.64 -22.90
CA TYR A 291 -10.97 -3.17 -22.39
C TYR A 291 -11.14 -1.66 -22.45
N ILE A 292 -10.64 -1.04 -23.52
CA ILE A 292 -10.70 0.42 -23.73
C ILE A 292 -12.13 0.96 -23.83
N ASP A 293 -13.05 0.14 -24.32
CA ASP A 293 -14.47 0.50 -24.52
C ASP A 293 -15.37 0.06 -23.35
N GLY A 294 -14.80 -0.48 -22.29
CA GLY A 294 -15.52 -0.96 -21.11
C GLY A 294 -15.20 -2.40 -20.74
N LEU A 295 -15.49 -2.75 -19.51
CA LEU A 295 -15.27 -4.11 -19.00
C LEU A 295 -16.42 -5.03 -19.45
N PRO A 296 -16.13 -6.19 -20.09
CA PRO A 296 -17.16 -7.15 -20.44
C PRO A 296 -17.91 -7.66 -19.20
N LYS A 297 -19.20 -7.88 -19.31
CA LYS A 297 -20.05 -8.31 -18.18
C LYS A 297 -19.61 -9.61 -17.53
N ASN A 298 -19.09 -10.56 -18.32
CA ASN A 298 -18.58 -11.81 -17.78
C ASN A 298 -17.32 -11.60 -16.93
N ILE A 299 -16.44 -10.66 -17.31
CA ILE A 299 -15.24 -10.33 -16.56
C ILE A 299 -15.60 -9.54 -15.30
N GLU A 300 -16.56 -8.61 -15.40
CA GLU A 300 -17.09 -7.91 -14.22
C GLU A 300 -17.68 -8.90 -13.19
N LYS A 301 -18.37 -9.91 -13.65
CA LYS A 301 -18.89 -10.98 -12.79
C LYS A 301 -17.77 -11.80 -12.14
N GLU A 302 -16.73 -12.15 -12.88
CA GLU A 302 -15.57 -12.86 -12.33
C GLU A 302 -14.87 -12.00 -11.25
N LEU A 303 -14.68 -10.71 -11.52
CA LEU A 303 -14.12 -9.78 -10.56
C LEU A 303 -14.96 -9.69 -9.27
N THR A 304 -16.27 -9.56 -9.43
CA THR A 304 -17.22 -9.53 -8.31
C THR A 304 -17.14 -10.80 -7.48
N ASN A 305 -17.13 -11.96 -8.10
CA ASN A 305 -17.02 -13.26 -7.43
C ASN A 305 -15.69 -13.37 -6.66
N LYS A 306 -14.60 -12.88 -7.23
CA LYS A 306 -13.29 -12.92 -6.54
C LYS A 306 -13.25 -12.02 -5.31
N TYR A 307 -13.81 -10.82 -5.38
CA TYR A 307 -13.96 -9.97 -4.20
C TYR A 307 -14.85 -10.61 -3.13
N GLU A 308 -15.94 -11.24 -3.52
CA GLU A 308 -16.82 -11.95 -2.60
C GLU A 308 -16.10 -13.11 -1.90
N GLU A 309 -15.41 -13.98 -2.65
CA GLU A 309 -14.61 -15.08 -2.11
C GLU A 309 -13.54 -14.59 -1.14
N LEU A 310 -12.84 -13.49 -1.48
CA LEU A 310 -11.84 -12.88 -0.60
C LEU A 310 -12.45 -12.38 0.71
N PHE A 311 -13.57 -11.68 0.65
CA PHE A 311 -14.20 -11.14 1.85
C PHE A 311 -14.88 -12.20 2.70
N GLU A 312 -15.39 -13.29 2.10
CA GLU A 312 -15.81 -14.48 2.85
C GLU A 312 -14.62 -15.04 3.66
N LEU A 313 -13.45 -15.18 3.03
CA LEU A 313 -12.24 -15.61 3.71
C LEU A 313 -11.85 -14.63 4.82
N TYR A 314 -11.78 -13.33 4.53
CA TYR A 314 -11.37 -12.33 5.51
C TYR A 314 -12.32 -12.29 6.72
N LEU A 315 -13.62 -12.42 6.51
CA LEU A 315 -14.59 -12.52 7.59
C LEU A 315 -14.42 -13.80 8.42
N SER A 316 -14.09 -14.92 7.79
CA SER A 316 -13.77 -16.16 8.50
C SER A 316 -12.49 -16.03 9.36
N GLN A 317 -11.58 -15.12 9.00
CA GLN A 317 -10.32 -14.84 9.67
C GLN A 317 -10.32 -13.49 10.43
N ARG A 318 -11.50 -12.96 10.76
CA ARG A 318 -11.64 -11.64 11.42
C ARG A 318 -10.98 -11.54 12.79
N ASP A 319 -10.73 -12.67 13.44
CA ASP A 319 -10.00 -12.70 14.72
C ASP A 319 -8.49 -12.42 14.49
N ILE A 320 -7.98 -12.67 13.29
CA ILE A 320 -6.58 -12.49 12.91
C ILE A 320 -6.38 -11.16 12.19
N ILE A 321 -7.20 -10.88 11.17
CA ILE A 321 -7.07 -9.70 10.29
C ILE A 321 -7.57 -8.46 11.01
N LYS A 322 -6.70 -7.43 11.11
CA LYS A 322 -7.04 -6.16 11.77
C LYS A 322 -7.56 -5.09 10.82
N ARG A 323 -7.21 -5.19 9.54
CA ARG A 323 -7.56 -4.18 8.54
C ARG A 323 -7.48 -4.77 7.14
N VAL A 324 -8.42 -4.34 6.28
CA VAL A 324 -8.37 -4.58 4.84
C VAL A 324 -8.40 -3.24 4.14
N THR A 325 -7.31 -2.89 3.46
CA THR A 325 -7.14 -1.62 2.74
C THR A 325 -7.11 -1.88 1.24
N PHE A 326 -7.95 -1.17 0.49
CA PHE A 326 -7.93 -1.11 -0.97
C PHE A 326 -6.88 -0.11 -1.45
N TRP A 327 -6.15 -0.43 -2.51
CA TRP A 327 -5.14 0.48 -3.05
C TRP A 327 -5.73 1.48 -4.03
N GLY A 328 -6.65 2.26 -3.54
CA GLY A 328 -7.38 3.31 -4.24
C GLY A 328 -8.89 3.19 -4.07
N ILE A 329 -9.60 4.19 -4.57
CA ILE A 329 -11.05 4.30 -4.44
C ILE A 329 -11.71 3.86 -5.74
N SER A 330 -11.38 4.54 -6.84
CA SER A 330 -12.02 4.38 -8.14
C SER A 330 -11.05 3.90 -9.20
N ASP A 331 -11.56 3.16 -10.17
CA ASP A 331 -10.78 2.57 -11.26
C ASP A 331 -9.95 3.61 -12.04
N HIS A 332 -10.46 4.84 -12.23
CA HIS A 332 -9.75 5.86 -12.98
C HIS A 332 -8.47 6.37 -12.31
N ASN A 333 -8.35 6.23 -10.99
CA ASN A 333 -7.19 6.67 -10.21
C ASN A 333 -6.22 5.54 -9.84
N SER A 334 -6.51 4.30 -10.24
CA SER A 334 -5.62 3.18 -9.93
C SER A 334 -4.25 3.32 -10.61
N TRP A 335 -3.19 3.03 -9.86
CA TRP A 335 -1.82 2.93 -10.38
C TRP A 335 -1.69 1.91 -11.53
N LEU A 336 -2.58 0.92 -11.58
CA LEU A 336 -2.62 -0.12 -12.61
C LEU A 336 -3.05 0.40 -14.00
N ASN A 337 -3.52 1.64 -14.10
CA ASN A 337 -3.72 2.30 -15.38
C ASN A 337 -2.42 2.76 -16.03
N TYR A 338 -1.34 2.88 -15.25
CA TYR A 338 -0.07 3.44 -15.69
C TYR A 338 1.08 2.45 -15.64
N LEU A 339 1.03 1.48 -14.75
CA LEU A 339 2.08 0.48 -14.53
C LEU A 339 1.57 -0.94 -14.82
N PRO A 340 2.39 -1.75 -15.48
CA PRO A 340 3.70 -1.49 -16.06
C PRO A 340 3.65 -0.72 -17.40
N SER A 341 2.47 -0.41 -17.91
CA SER A 341 2.25 0.44 -19.10
C SER A 341 0.89 1.12 -19.00
N GLU A 342 0.67 2.16 -19.80
CA GLU A 342 -0.60 2.87 -19.86
C GLU A 342 -1.70 1.98 -20.46
N ARG A 343 -2.69 1.63 -19.63
CA ARG A 343 -3.83 0.77 -19.99
C ARG A 343 -5.07 1.16 -19.20
N VAL A 344 -6.26 0.82 -19.72
CA VAL A 344 -7.54 1.03 -19.02
C VAL A 344 -7.84 -0.18 -18.16
N ASN A 345 -7.74 -0.05 -16.83
CA ASN A 345 -7.97 -1.10 -15.87
C ASN A 345 -9.21 -0.86 -15.00
N TYR A 346 -9.71 -1.91 -14.34
CA TYR A 346 -10.96 -1.89 -13.57
C TYR A 346 -10.81 -2.67 -12.23
N PRO A 347 -9.80 -2.33 -11.39
CA PRO A 347 -9.39 -3.21 -10.30
C PRO A 347 -10.09 -2.99 -8.97
N LEU A 348 -10.87 -1.91 -8.82
CA LEU A 348 -11.36 -1.42 -7.52
C LEU A 348 -12.90 -1.52 -7.38
N LEU A 349 -13.42 -0.98 -6.28
CA LEU A 349 -14.84 -1.08 -5.94
C LEU A 349 -15.74 -0.03 -6.61
N PHE A 350 -15.15 1.10 -7.03
CA PHE A 350 -15.86 2.15 -7.72
C PHE A 350 -15.35 2.27 -9.15
N ASP A 351 -16.25 2.52 -10.08
CA ASP A 351 -15.90 2.60 -11.50
C ASP A 351 -15.20 3.92 -11.88
N ARG A 352 -14.94 4.11 -13.16
CA ARG A 352 -14.23 5.30 -13.66
C ARG A 352 -15.04 6.59 -13.52
N GLN A 353 -16.33 6.50 -13.22
CA GLN A 353 -17.25 7.61 -12.97
C GLN A 353 -17.63 7.73 -11.48
N ASN A 354 -16.91 7.05 -10.60
CA ASN A 354 -17.16 7.00 -9.15
C ASN A 354 -18.50 6.35 -8.75
N ASN A 355 -19.07 5.51 -9.60
CA ASN A 355 -20.24 4.72 -9.23
C ASN A 355 -19.80 3.42 -8.55
N PRO A 356 -20.54 2.95 -7.54
CA PRO A 356 -20.26 1.64 -6.94
C PRO A 356 -20.50 0.51 -7.94
N LYS A 357 -19.54 -0.42 -7.99
CA LYS A 357 -19.61 -1.61 -8.84
C LYS A 357 -20.33 -2.74 -8.14
N ASP A 358 -20.70 -3.79 -8.90
CA ASP A 358 -21.31 -5.00 -8.34
C ASP A 358 -20.49 -5.59 -7.18
N ALA A 359 -19.16 -5.52 -7.26
CA ALA A 359 -18.26 -5.96 -6.20
C ALA A 359 -18.48 -5.20 -4.88
N PHE A 360 -18.72 -3.89 -4.93
CA PHE A 360 -19.05 -3.10 -3.75
C PHE A 360 -20.32 -3.61 -3.06
N PHE A 361 -21.39 -3.80 -3.83
CA PHE A 361 -22.66 -4.30 -3.30
C PHE A 361 -22.56 -5.71 -2.76
N SER A 362 -21.80 -6.57 -3.43
CA SER A 362 -21.59 -7.97 -3.02
C SER A 362 -20.92 -8.04 -1.65
N ILE A 363 -19.82 -7.31 -1.43
CA ILE A 363 -19.13 -7.32 -0.14
C ILE A 363 -19.90 -6.59 0.98
N LEU A 364 -20.67 -5.55 0.64
CA LEU A 364 -21.56 -4.89 1.58
C LEU A 364 -22.65 -5.84 2.09
N LYS A 365 -23.31 -6.52 1.18
CA LYS A 365 -24.36 -7.50 1.50
C LYS A 365 -23.81 -8.67 2.32
N LEU A 366 -22.59 -9.11 2.02
CA LEU A 366 -21.94 -10.17 2.76
C LEU A 366 -21.75 -9.80 4.24
N ALA A 367 -21.29 -8.58 4.54
CA ALA A 367 -21.17 -8.09 5.92
C ALA A 367 -22.53 -8.07 6.62
N GLU A 368 -23.57 -7.59 5.96
CA GLU A 368 -24.92 -7.54 6.51
C GLU A 368 -25.51 -8.92 6.84
N SER A 369 -25.05 -9.97 6.18
CA SER A 369 -25.52 -11.35 6.41
C SER A 369 -24.69 -12.12 7.44
N GLU A 370 -23.43 -11.73 7.67
CA GLU A 370 -22.46 -12.46 8.49
C GLU A 370 -22.18 -11.79 9.85
N LEU A 371 -22.44 -10.50 9.97
CA LEU A 371 -22.23 -9.68 11.18
C LEU A 371 -23.55 -9.11 11.71
#